data_5b926e8ab70ea1b81e576c18fbca5b56
#
_entry.id   5b926e8ab70ea1b81e576c18fbca5b56
#
_cell.length_a   1.000
_cell.length_b   1.000
_cell.length_c   1.000
_cell.angle_alpha   90.00
_cell.angle_beta   90.00
_cell.angle_gamma   90.00
#
_symmetry.space_group_name_H-M   'P 1'
#
loop_
_entity.id
_entity.type
_entity.pdbx_description
1 polymer ?
#
loop_
_entity_poly.entity_id
_entity_poly.type
_entity_poly.pdbx_seq_one_letter_code
_entity_poly.pdbx_strand_id
1 'polypeptide(L)'
;MQYQKLILFLNWRIGIVLKKLNYRFKNMDLFKRALTHSSKSENNYERLEFLGDSILDFLVGEYFYLNCNDDEGKLTILRSHYVSENYLVKVFDALCLQDDVILGKSYQGEISKAIKGDVVEAILGAIYLDGGLDKARKFIYDNFDLKNYKNIIDDNYKSKLQELIQGNFKGKIAYETVPCEGNQGGFEANFYMDE
;
A
#
# COMPACT_ATOMS: atom_id res chain seq x y z
N MET A 1 -14.93 -4.07 -36.95
CA MET A 1 -13.44 -4.24 -36.93
C MET A 1 -12.77 -3.52 -35.78
N GLN A 2 -13.12 -2.27 -35.43
CA GLN A 2 -12.52 -1.49 -34.34
C GLN A 2 -12.82 -2.06 -32.94
N TYR A 3 -14.06 -2.53 -32.69
CA TYR A 3 -14.46 -3.16 -31.41
C TYR A 3 -13.74 -4.49 -31.13
N GLN A 4 -13.50 -5.31 -32.14
CA GLN A 4 -12.79 -6.58 -31.98
C GLN A 4 -11.30 -6.35 -31.60
N LYS A 5 -10.65 -5.34 -32.17
CA LYS A 5 -9.28 -4.96 -31.81
C LYS A 5 -9.19 -4.44 -30.38
N LEU A 6 -10.20 -3.68 -29.92
CA LEU A 6 -10.26 -3.18 -28.54
C LEU A 6 -10.44 -4.31 -27.54
N ILE A 7 -11.34 -5.28 -27.83
CA ILE A 7 -11.55 -6.46 -26.98
C ILE A 7 -10.28 -7.33 -26.90
N LEU A 8 -9.59 -7.55 -28.02
CA LEU A 8 -8.34 -8.30 -28.04
C LEU A 8 -7.23 -7.59 -27.26
N PHE A 9 -7.13 -6.27 -27.36
CA PHE A 9 -6.18 -5.45 -26.63
C PHE A 9 -6.45 -5.49 -25.10
N LEU A 10 -7.71 -5.35 -24.68
CA LEU A 10 -8.12 -5.46 -23.29
C LEU A 10 -7.84 -6.85 -22.72
N ASN A 11 -8.16 -7.92 -23.45
CA ASN A 11 -7.88 -9.29 -23.02
C ASN A 11 -6.38 -9.56 -22.91
N TRP A 12 -5.56 -9.01 -23.82
CA TRP A 12 -4.11 -9.12 -23.78
C TRP A 12 -3.52 -8.39 -22.56
N ARG A 13 -3.98 -7.16 -22.26
CA ARG A 13 -3.56 -6.40 -21.07
C ARG A 13 -3.94 -7.10 -19.77
N ILE A 14 -5.19 -7.53 -19.64
CA ILE A 14 -5.64 -8.32 -18.48
C ILE A 14 -4.75 -9.55 -18.29
N GLY A 15 -4.35 -10.23 -19.36
CA GLY A 15 -3.43 -11.35 -19.30
C GLY A 15 -2.05 -10.98 -18.74
N ILE A 16 -1.54 -9.79 -19.06
CA ILE A 16 -0.25 -9.30 -18.53
C ILE A 16 -0.37 -9.01 -17.03
N VAL A 17 -1.42 -8.30 -16.61
CA VAL A 17 -1.63 -7.96 -15.19
C VAL A 17 -1.81 -9.23 -14.37
N LEU A 18 -2.64 -10.17 -14.79
CA LEU A 18 -2.84 -11.45 -14.11
C LEU A 18 -1.53 -12.25 -13.98
N LYS A 19 -0.65 -12.17 -14.98
CA LYS A 19 0.68 -12.79 -14.92
C LYS A 19 1.57 -12.11 -13.87
N LYS A 20 1.52 -10.79 -13.73
CA LYS A 20 2.27 -10.04 -12.73
C LYS A 20 1.74 -10.28 -11.32
N LEU A 21 0.41 -10.34 -11.14
CA LEU A 21 -0.21 -10.71 -9.87
C LEU A 21 0.15 -12.15 -9.43
N ASN A 22 0.67 -12.98 -10.34
CA ASN A 22 0.92 -14.41 -10.13
C ASN A 22 -0.34 -15.14 -9.57
N TYR A 23 -1.51 -14.64 -9.98
CA TYR A 23 -2.80 -15.17 -9.56
C TYR A 23 -3.79 -15.22 -10.73
N ARG A 24 -4.52 -16.33 -10.85
CA ARG A 24 -5.56 -16.54 -11.84
C ARG A 24 -6.91 -16.58 -11.15
N PHE A 25 -7.70 -15.51 -11.35
CA PHE A 25 -9.05 -15.43 -10.82
C PHE A 25 -9.97 -16.48 -11.42
N LYS A 26 -10.75 -17.15 -10.56
CA LYS A 26 -11.88 -18.00 -10.95
C LYS A 26 -13.09 -17.12 -11.30
N ASN A 27 -13.31 -16.06 -10.51
CA ASN A 27 -14.33 -15.06 -10.73
C ASN A 27 -13.69 -13.73 -11.20
N MET A 28 -13.69 -13.48 -12.50
CA MET A 28 -13.14 -12.26 -13.10
C MET A 28 -13.90 -10.98 -12.73
N ASP A 29 -15.17 -11.09 -12.27
CA ASP A 29 -15.92 -9.92 -11.80
C ASP A 29 -15.34 -9.33 -10.53
N LEU A 30 -14.76 -10.14 -9.63
CA LEU A 30 -14.04 -9.66 -8.46
C LEU A 30 -12.82 -8.82 -8.87
N PHE A 31 -12.03 -9.30 -9.84
CA PHE A 31 -10.88 -8.55 -10.34
C PHE A 31 -11.29 -7.25 -11.02
N LYS A 32 -12.29 -7.30 -11.88
CA LYS A 32 -12.83 -6.09 -12.55
C LYS A 32 -13.35 -5.08 -11.53
N ARG A 33 -14.06 -5.56 -10.51
CA ARG A 33 -14.57 -4.71 -9.43
C ARG A 33 -13.44 -4.07 -8.64
N ALA A 34 -12.36 -4.80 -8.32
CA ALA A 34 -11.19 -4.27 -7.62
C ALA A 34 -10.48 -3.14 -8.39
N LEU A 35 -10.64 -3.08 -9.71
CA LEU A 35 -10.10 -2.02 -10.56
C LEU A 35 -11.09 -0.88 -10.84
N THR A 36 -12.35 -0.97 -10.37
CA THR A 36 -13.40 0.00 -10.71
C THR A 36 -13.53 1.04 -9.60
N HIS A 37 -13.22 2.30 -9.93
CA HIS A 37 -13.38 3.45 -9.02
C HIS A 37 -14.86 3.87 -8.87
N SER A 38 -15.21 4.48 -7.73
CA SER A 38 -16.58 4.93 -7.41
C SER A 38 -17.14 5.95 -8.41
N SER A 39 -16.30 6.77 -9.02
CA SER A 39 -16.73 7.67 -10.10
C SER A 39 -17.30 6.95 -11.33
N LYS A 40 -17.03 5.65 -11.48
CA LYS A 40 -17.46 4.83 -12.62
C LYS A 40 -18.75 4.08 -12.34
N SER A 41 -18.92 3.52 -11.14
CA SER A 41 -20.03 2.64 -10.81
C SER A 41 -20.21 2.55 -9.30
N GLU A 42 -21.45 2.32 -8.84
CA GLU A 42 -21.76 1.94 -7.45
C GLU A 42 -21.16 0.56 -7.10
N ASN A 43 -21.04 -0.34 -8.07
CA ASN A 43 -20.32 -1.60 -7.90
C ASN A 43 -18.83 -1.38 -8.16
N ASN A 44 -18.14 -0.81 -7.17
CA ASN A 44 -16.77 -0.34 -7.20
C ASN A 44 -15.88 -1.10 -6.22
N TYR A 45 -14.63 -0.65 -6.06
CA TYR A 45 -13.61 -1.30 -5.24
C TYR A 45 -13.75 -1.06 -3.74
N GLU A 46 -14.46 -0.03 -3.26
CA GLU A 46 -14.43 0.42 -1.85
C GLU A 46 -14.67 -0.69 -0.81
N ARG A 47 -15.62 -1.60 -1.07
CA ARG A 47 -15.87 -2.73 -0.16
C ARG A 47 -14.78 -3.81 -0.22
N LEU A 48 -14.09 -3.94 -1.34
CA LEU A 48 -12.96 -4.87 -1.48
C LEU A 48 -11.72 -4.28 -0.83
N GLU A 49 -11.49 -2.98 -0.95
CA GLU A 49 -10.47 -2.19 -0.26
C GLU A 49 -10.61 -2.36 1.27
N PHE A 50 -11.79 -2.08 1.84
CA PHE A 50 -12.04 -2.26 3.27
C PHE A 50 -11.67 -3.66 3.78
N LEU A 51 -12.00 -4.69 3.02
CA LEU A 51 -11.64 -6.07 3.36
C LEU A 51 -10.14 -6.31 3.17
N GLY A 52 -9.57 -5.78 2.10
CA GLY A 52 -8.17 -5.93 1.74
C GLY A 52 -7.23 -5.27 2.73
N ASP A 53 -7.55 -4.07 3.21
CA ASP A 53 -6.82 -3.36 4.27
C ASP A 53 -6.69 -4.25 5.53
N SER A 54 -7.81 -4.78 6.03
CA SER A 54 -7.80 -5.67 7.20
C SER A 54 -6.96 -6.92 7.01
N ILE A 55 -6.96 -7.50 5.79
CA ILE A 55 -6.17 -8.69 5.45
C ILE A 55 -4.69 -8.32 5.31
N LEU A 56 -4.39 -7.18 4.73
CA LEU A 56 -3.03 -6.66 4.57
C LEU A 56 -2.37 -6.46 5.92
N ASP A 57 -3.05 -5.73 6.82
CA ASP A 57 -2.55 -5.47 8.17
C ASP A 57 -2.27 -6.76 8.93
N PHE A 58 -3.20 -7.72 8.87
CA PHE A 58 -3.03 -9.05 9.49
C PHE A 58 -1.85 -9.81 8.90
N LEU A 59 -1.75 -9.96 7.58
CA LEU A 59 -0.73 -10.79 6.94
C LEU A 59 0.67 -10.21 7.04
N VAL A 60 0.81 -8.89 7.00
CA VAL A 60 2.09 -8.20 7.22
C VAL A 60 2.51 -8.36 8.68
N GLY A 61 1.59 -8.18 9.63
CA GLY A 61 1.84 -8.44 11.06
C GLY A 61 2.24 -9.89 11.32
N GLU A 62 1.52 -10.87 10.77
CA GLU A 62 1.84 -12.30 10.85
C GLU A 62 3.24 -12.58 10.31
N TYR A 63 3.59 -12.01 9.15
CA TYR A 63 4.92 -12.20 8.56
C TYR A 63 6.03 -11.76 9.50
N PHE A 64 5.95 -10.56 10.05
CA PHE A 64 7.00 -10.05 10.94
C PHE A 64 7.03 -10.76 12.28
N TYR A 65 5.88 -11.13 12.84
CA TYR A 65 5.84 -11.97 14.04
C TYR A 65 6.56 -13.31 13.86
N LEU A 66 6.41 -13.94 12.70
CA LEU A 66 7.01 -15.24 12.44
C LEU A 66 8.48 -15.20 12.00
N ASN A 67 8.94 -14.08 11.42
CA ASN A 67 10.25 -13.99 10.77
C ASN A 67 11.22 -13.00 11.43
N CYS A 68 10.78 -12.22 12.42
CA CYS A 68 11.61 -11.26 13.16
C CYS A 68 11.61 -11.60 14.63
N ASN A 69 12.77 -11.44 15.29
CA ASN A 69 12.92 -11.59 16.73
C ASN A 69 12.99 -10.23 17.43
N ASP A 70 12.54 -9.18 16.77
CA ASP A 70 12.51 -7.82 17.29
C ASP A 70 11.36 -7.62 18.29
N ASP A 71 11.44 -6.56 19.10
CA ASP A 71 10.40 -6.18 20.05
C ASP A 71 9.11 -5.68 19.36
N GLU A 72 8.04 -5.56 20.13
CA GLU A 72 6.71 -5.13 19.65
C GLU A 72 6.76 -3.76 18.97
N GLY A 73 7.55 -2.81 19.51
CA GLY A 73 7.68 -1.46 18.94
C GLY A 73 8.23 -1.51 17.51
N LYS A 74 9.29 -2.28 17.29
CA LYS A 74 9.88 -2.46 15.95
C LYS A 74 8.93 -3.21 15.00
N LEU A 75 8.25 -4.26 15.48
CA LEU A 75 7.25 -4.96 14.66
C LEU A 75 6.12 -4.02 14.22
N THR A 76 5.69 -3.11 15.09
CA THR A 76 4.67 -2.09 14.78
C THR A 76 5.17 -1.09 13.73
N ILE A 77 6.43 -0.65 13.81
CA ILE A 77 7.06 0.23 12.81
C ILE A 77 7.11 -0.46 11.45
N LEU A 78 7.54 -1.71 11.41
CA LEU A 78 7.62 -2.49 10.18
C LEU A 78 6.23 -2.66 9.54
N ARG A 79 5.25 -3.09 10.31
CA ARG A 79 3.88 -3.22 9.83
C ARG A 79 3.39 -1.89 9.25
N SER A 80 3.48 -0.79 10.01
CA SER A 80 3.03 0.53 9.57
C SER A 80 3.71 1.00 8.28
N HIS A 81 4.99 0.67 8.08
CA HIS A 81 5.69 0.99 6.84
C HIS A 81 5.08 0.28 5.64
N TYR A 82 4.88 -1.05 5.75
CA TYR A 82 4.44 -1.87 4.62
C TYR A 82 2.95 -1.74 4.28
N VAL A 83 2.12 -1.30 5.23
CA VAL A 83 0.70 -0.99 4.98
C VAL A 83 0.47 0.49 4.61
N SER A 84 1.52 1.33 4.60
CA SER A 84 1.37 2.75 4.29
C SER A 84 0.99 3.00 2.83
N GLU A 85 0.22 4.07 2.58
CA GLU A 85 -0.13 4.54 1.23
C GLU A 85 1.12 4.64 0.34
N ASN A 86 2.22 5.23 0.85
CA ASN A 86 3.45 5.39 0.08
C ASN A 86 4.08 4.05 -0.34
N TYR A 87 3.94 3.00 0.46
CA TYR A 87 4.43 1.67 0.10
C TYR A 87 3.51 1.00 -0.92
N LEU A 88 2.19 1.10 -0.72
CA LEU A 88 1.20 0.55 -1.65
C LEU A 88 1.30 1.19 -3.04
N VAL A 89 1.61 2.49 -3.12
CA VAL A 89 1.92 3.16 -4.39
C VAL A 89 3.09 2.49 -5.11
N LYS A 90 4.17 2.11 -4.40
CA LYS A 90 5.30 1.38 -5.01
C LYS A 90 4.87 0.01 -5.56
N VAL A 91 4.04 -0.71 -4.82
CA VAL A 91 3.48 -2.01 -5.25
C VAL A 91 2.60 -1.82 -6.50
N PHE A 92 1.71 -0.82 -6.49
CA PHE A 92 0.86 -0.48 -7.62
C PHE A 92 1.68 -0.19 -8.88
N ASP A 93 2.71 0.65 -8.76
CA ASP A 93 3.57 1.03 -9.88
C ASP A 93 4.41 -0.17 -10.40
N ALA A 94 4.91 -1.04 -9.51
CA ALA A 94 5.61 -2.27 -9.88
C ALA A 94 4.71 -3.25 -10.64
N LEU A 95 3.43 -3.31 -10.29
CA LEU A 95 2.42 -4.09 -10.99
C LEU A 95 1.95 -3.43 -12.31
N CYS A 96 2.32 -2.17 -12.55
CA CYS A 96 1.95 -1.37 -13.74
C CYS A 96 0.43 -1.31 -13.96
N LEU A 97 -0.32 -0.98 -12.92
CA LEU A 97 -1.79 -0.99 -12.93
C LEU A 97 -2.43 0.29 -13.47
N GLN A 98 -1.65 1.33 -13.79
CA GLN A 98 -2.14 2.68 -14.13
C GLN A 98 -3.22 2.69 -15.21
N ASP A 99 -3.02 1.89 -16.25
CA ASP A 99 -3.95 1.86 -17.38
C ASP A 99 -5.09 0.85 -17.23
N ASP A 100 -5.12 0.11 -16.12
CA ASP A 100 -6.12 -0.93 -15.85
C ASP A 100 -7.20 -0.44 -14.89
N VAL A 101 -6.96 0.66 -14.17
CA VAL A 101 -7.94 1.31 -13.28
C VAL A 101 -9.09 1.89 -14.13
N ILE A 102 -10.31 1.52 -13.77
CA ILE A 102 -11.52 1.91 -14.51
C ILE A 102 -12.13 3.14 -13.82
N LEU A 103 -11.87 4.31 -14.41
CA LEU A 103 -12.36 5.60 -13.94
C LEU A 103 -13.64 6.03 -14.67
N GLY A 104 -14.48 6.82 -14.02
CA GLY A 104 -15.64 7.46 -14.64
C GLY A 104 -15.24 8.61 -15.57
N LYS A 105 -16.13 8.98 -16.48
CA LYS A 105 -15.88 10.11 -17.41
C LYS A 105 -15.74 11.46 -16.72
N SER A 106 -16.28 11.59 -15.51
CA SER A 106 -16.18 12.80 -14.67
C SER A 106 -14.84 12.93 -13.95
N TYR A 107 -14.07 11.84 -13.87
CA TYR A 107 -12.76 11.88 -13.27
C TYR A 107 -11.77 12.58 -14.19
N GLN A 108 -11.15 13.64 -13.69
CA GLN A 108 -10.15 14.43 -14.42
C GLN A 108 -8.82 14.43 -13.65
N GLY A 109 -7.73 14.21 -14.38
CA GLY A 109 -6.39 14.23 -13.83
C GLY A 109 -5.75 12.84 -13.71
N GLU A 110 -4.59 12.82 -13.10
CA GLU A 110 -3.82 11.59 -12.84
C GLU A 110 -4.42 10.80 -11.67
N ILE A 111 -4.19 9.49 -11.66
CA ILE A 111 -4.58 8.62 -10.55
C ILE A 111 -3.84 9.06 -9.29
N SER A 112 -4.59 9.46 -8.25
CA SER A 112 -4.02 9.89 -6.97
C SER A 112 -3.31 8.73 -6.25
N LYS A 113 -2.44 9.07 -5.29
CA LYS A 113 -1.79 8.07 -4.43
C LYS A 113 -2.80 7.23 -3.66
N ALA A 114 -3.87 7.87 -3.14
CA ALA A 114 -4.94 7.17 -2.44
C ALA A 114 -5.58 6.10 -3.34
N ILE A 115 -6.02 6.45 -4.56
CA ILE A 115 -6.59 5.46 -5.50
C ILE A 115 -5.61 4.31 -5.80
N LYS A 116 -4.31 4.60 -5.90
CA LYS A 116 -3.31 3.56 -6.13
C LYS A 116 -3.24 2.57 -4.95
N GLY A 117 -3.24 3.08 -3.73
CA GLY A 117 -3.28 2.27 -2.50
C GLY A 117 -4.54 1.42 -2.43
N ASP A 118 -5.71 2.09 -2.55
CA ASP A 118 -7.03 1.47 -2.49
C ASP A 118 -7.18 0.30 -3.48
N VAL A 119 -6.65 0.47 -4.70
CA VAL A 119 -6.70 -0.58 -5.74
C VAL A 119 -5.83 -1.79 -5.35
N VAL A 120 -4.66 -1.60 -4.74
CA VAL A 120 -3.81 -2.72 -4.27
C VAL A 120 -4.53 -3.50 -3.18
N GLU A 121 -5.12 -2.81 -2.20
CA GLU A 121 -5.92 -3.43 -1.14
C GLU A 121 -7.14 -4.13 -1.71
N ALA A 122 -7.87 -3.50 -2.63
CA ALA A 122 -9.02 -4.11 -3.28
C ALA A 122 -8.67 -5.38 -4.06
N ILE A 123 -7.52 -5.41 -4.74
CA ILE A 123 -7.01 -6.62 -5.41
C ILE A 123 -6.73 -7.71 -4.38
N LEU A 124 -6.11 -7.37 -3.24
CA LEU A 124 -5.87 -8.32 -2.15
C LEU A 124 -7.18 -8.89 -1.61
N GLY A 125 -8.17 -8.04 -1.34
CA GLY A 125 -9.52 -8.44 -0.92
C GLY A 125 -10.21 -9.34 -1.94
N ALA A 126 -10.07 -9.03 -3.23
CA ALA A 126 -10.60 -9.85 -4.32
C ALA A 126 -9.93 -11.23 -4.40
N ILE A 127 -8.60 -11.30 -4.26
CA ILE A 127 -7.83 -12.56 -4.23
C ILE A 127 -8.28 -13.41 -3.03
N TYR A 128 -8.47 -12.79 -1.86
CA TYR A 128 -8.95 -13.49 -0.67
C TYR A 128 -10.34 -14.10 -0.89
N LEU A 129 -11.29 -13.35 -1.44
CA LEU A 129 -12.64 -13.86 -1.70
C LEU A 129 -12.66 -14.97 -2.76
N ASP A 130 -11.77 -14.91 -3.74
CA ASP A 130 -11.69 -15.86 -4.85
C ASP A 130 -10.89 -17.13 -4.50
N GLY A 131 -9.83 -16.99 -3.71
CA GLY A 131 -8.84 -18.06 -3.47
C GLY A 131 -8.52 -18.37 -2.02
N GLY A 132 -9.01 -17.56 -1.08
CA GLY A 132 -8.76 -17.75 0.36
C GLY A 132 -7.45 -17.13 0.84
N LEU A 133 -7.20 -17.25 2.15
CA LEU A 133 -6.12 -16.57 2.85
C LEU A 133 -4.72 -16.95 2.33
N ASP A 134 -4.51 -18.22 1.97
CA ASP A 134 -3.20 -18.66 1.47
C ASP A 134 -2.83 -18.03 0.13
N LYS A 135 -3.82 -17.73 -0.72
CA LYS A 135 -3.60 -17.03 -1.98
C LYS A 135 -3.32 -15.55 -1.74
N ALA A 136 -4.02 -14.93 -0.80
CA ALA A 136 -3.76 -13.56 -0.36
C ALA A 136 -2.35 -13.43 0.23
N ARG A 137 -1.94 -14.38 1.12
CA ARG A 137 -0.58 -14.44 1.69
C ARG A 137 0.48 -14.57 0.59
N LYS A 138 0.25 -15.45 -0.37
CA LYS A 138 1.17 -15.63 -1.49
C LYS A 138 1.31 -14.33 -2.32
N PHE A 139 0.21 -13.62 -2.57
CA PHE A 139 0.25 -12.34 -3.28
C PHE A 139 1.14 -11.32 -2.56
N ILE A 140 1.01 -11.19 -1.23
CA ILE A 140 1.86 -10.31 -0.43
C ILE A 140 3.33 -10.74 -0.53
N TYR A 141 3.63 -12.02 -0.33
CA TYR A 141 5.01 -12.52 -0.36
C TYR A 141 5.69 -12.40 -1.72
N ASP A 142 4.92 -12.42 -2.80
CA ASP A 142 5.44 -12.28 -4.17
C ASP A 142 5.68 -10.80 -4.56
N ASN A 143 4.92 -9.85 -4.00
CA ASN A 143 4.89 -8.47 -4.47
C ASN A 143 5.39 -7.44 -3.45
N PHE A 144 5.56 -7.82 -2.19
CA PHE A 144 6.08 -6.96 -1.13
C PHE A 144 7.49 -7.40 -0.75
N ASP A 145 8.42 -6.48 -0.72
CA ASP A 145 9.82 -6.77 -0.36
C ASP A 145 10.01 -6.88 1.16
N LEU A 146 9.28 -7.83 1.79
CA LEU A 146 9.27 -8.02 3.24
C LEU A 146 10.62 -8.50 3.79
N LYS A 147 11.48 -9.08 2.97
CA LYS A 147 12.77 -9.65 3.41
C LYS A 147 13.83 -8.60 3.69
N ASN A 148 13.75 -7.45 3.02
CA ASN A 148 14.74 -6.39 3.12
C ASN A 148 14.37 -5.30 4.15
N TYR A 149 13.66 -5.69 5.22
CA TYR A 149 13.12 -4.79 6.23
C TYR A 149 14.15 -4.10 7.14
N LYS A 150 15.38 -4.61 7.21
CA LYS A 150 16.38 -4.11 8.17
C LYS A 150 16.69 -2.62 7.99
N ASN A 151 16.75 -2.16 6.75
CA ASN A 151 17.01 -0.74 6.44
C ASN A 151 15.89 0.19 6.94
N ILE A 152 14.64 -0.32 7.03
CA ILE A 152 13.47 0.47 7.48
C ILE A 152 13.57 0.82 8.96
N ILE A 153 14.03 -0.13 9.78
CA ILE A 153 14.27 0.10 11.23
C ILE A 153 15.39 1.11 11.43
N ASP A 154 16.44 1.03 10.60
CA ASP A 154 17.60 1.92 10.72
C ASP A 154 17.29 3.37 10.33
N ASP A 155 16.34 3.61 9.43
CA ASP A 155 15.92 4.94 8.99
C ASP A 155 14.90 5.63 9.92
N ASN A 156 14.48 4.99 11.02
CA ASN A 156 13.53 5.58 11.96
C ASN A 156 14.21 6.53 12.96
N TYR A 157 14.78 7.60 12.41
CA TYR A 157 15.54 8.61 13.19
C TYR A 157 14.69 9.31 14.25
N LYS A 158 13.38 9.51 14.02
CA LYS A 158 12.51 10.16 15.00
C LYS A 158 12.36 9.33 16.27
N SER A 159 12.11 8.05 16.16
CA SER A 159 11.99 7.15 17.33
C SER A 159 13.34 6.98 18.04
N LYS A 160 14.43 6.81 17.26
CA LYS A 160 15.79 6.73 17.83
C LYS A 160 16.16 7.99 18.60
N LEU A 161 15.84 9.18 18.06
CA LEU A 161 16.09 10.45 18.76
C LEU A 161 15.26 10.54 20.03
N GLN A 162 13.99 10.14 19.98
CA GLN A 162 13.09 10.16 21.13
C GLN A 162 13.55 9.21 22.25
N GLU A 163 13.99 8.00 21.90
CA GLU A 163 14.56 7.02 22.83
C GLU A 163 15.86 7.54 23.48
N LEU A 164 16.75 8.15 22.68
CA LEU A 164 18.00 8.74 23.15
C LEU A 164 17.75 9.87 24.16
N ILE A 165 16.78 10.71 23.89
CA ILE A 165 16.42 11.84 24.75
C ILE A 165 15.73 11.34 26.02
N GLN A 166 14.75 10.44 25.93
CA GLN A 166 14.05 9.87 27.10
C GLN A 166 14.97 9.03 28.00
N GLY A 167 15.96 8.36 27.40
CA GLY A 167 16.95 7.57 28.18
C GLY A 167 17.97 8.42 28.93
N ASN A 168 18.28 9.62 28.44
CA ASN A 168 19.34 10.46 28.99
C ASN A 168 18.84 11.73 29.70
N PHE A 169 17.61 12.15 29.43
CA PHE A 169 17.03 13.40 29.94
C PHE A 169 15.64 13.16 30.51
N LYS A 170 15.35 13.72 31.68
CA LYS A 170 14.02 13.66 32.33
C LYS A 170 13.07 14.80 31.90
N GLY A 171 13.43 15.57 30.89
CA GLY A 171 12.67 16.74 30.42
C GLY A 171 11.55 16.38 29.46
N LYS A 172 10.65 17.37 29.20
CA LYS A 172 9.62 17.27 28.16
C LYS A 172 10.21 17.64 26.80
N ILE A 173 9.80 16.92 25.79
CA ILE A 173 10.17 17.19 24.40
C ILE A 173 8.99 17.86 23.73
N ALA A 174 9.21 19.02 23.12
CA ALA A 174 8.26 19.68 22.24
C ALA A 174 8.80 19.66 20.79
N TYR A 175 7.92 19.40 19.84
CA TYR A 175 8.23 19.45 18.41
C TYR A 175 7.48 20.62 17.77
N GLU A 176 8.18 21.43 17.00
CA GLU A 176 7.60 22.45 16.16
C GLU A 176 7.94 22.16 14.71
N THR A 177 6.93 22.17 13.83
CA THR A 177 7.13 21.99 12.39
C THR A 177 6.90 23.33 11.71
N VAL A 178 7.91 23.81 10.99
CA VAL A 178 7.84 25.04 10.19
C VAL A 178 7.93 24.69 8.71
N PRO A 179 7.10 25.30 7.83
CA PRO A 179 7.26 25.14 6.40
C PRO A 179 8.63 25.64 5.95
N CYS A 180 9.34 24.88 5.13
CA CYS A 180 10.58 25.35 4.51
C CYS A 180 10.26 26.46 3.51
N GLU A 181 10.98 27.57 3.57
CA GLU A 181 10.93 28.61 2.54
C GLU A 181 11.61 28.10 1.26
N GLY A 182 10.81 27.76 0.24
CA GLY A 182 11.30 27.37 -1.08
C GLY A 182 10.33 26.47 -1.86
N ASN A 183 10.50 26.43 -3.18
CA ASN A 183 9.60 25.81 -4.17
C ASN A 183 9.51 24.27 -4.11
N GLN A 184 9.95 23.58 -3.06
CA GLN A 184 9.94 22.12 -2.95
C GLN A 184 9.08 21.54 -1.83
N GLY A 185 8.23 22.36 -1.16
CA GLY A 185 7.19 21.87 -0.26
C GLY A 185 7.69 20.90 0.84
N GLY A 186 8.67 21.31 1.61
CA GLY A 186 9.18 20.56 2.77
C GLY A 186 8.77 21.23 4.08
N PHE A 187 8.92 20.49 5.21
CA PHE A 187 8.80 21.04 6.55
C PHE A 187 10.12 20.77 7.30
N GLU A 188 10.57 21.78 8.04
CA GLU A 188 11.66 21.66 9.00
C GLU A 188 11.05 21.33 10.37
N ALA A 189 11.59 20.32 11.05
CA ALA A 189 11.15 19.95 12.38
C ALA A 189 12.19 20.40 13.39
N ASN A 190 11.84 21.36 14.23
CA ASN A 190 12.63 21.79 15.36
C ASN A 190 12.17 21.03 16.60
N PHE A 191 13.11 20.63 17.46
CA PHE A 191 12.77 20.07 18.74
C PHE A 191 13.40 20.90 19.86
N TYR A 192 12.66 21.03 20.95
CA TYR A 192 13.07 21.77 22.13
C TYR A 192 13.06 20.83 23.33
N MET A 193 14.03 20.98 24.20
CA MET A 193 14.11 20.27 25.48
C MET A 193 14.04 21.31 26.60
N ASP A 194 13.14 21.10 27.55
CA ASP A 194 13.17 21.85 28.81
C ASP A 194 14.24 21.23 29.70
N GLU A 195 15.07 22.09 30.31
CA GLU A 195 16.13 21.68 31.27
C GLU A 195 15.55 21.12 32.59
#